data_7a4efc52fbd6e768112d290d06fd60a3
#
_entry.id   7a4efc52fbd6e768112d290d06fd60a3
#
_cell.length_a   1.000
_cell.length_b   1.000
_cell.length_c   1.000
_cell.angle_alpha   90.00
_cell.angle_beta   90.00
_cell.angle_gamma   90.00
#
_symmetry.space_group_name_H-M   'P 1'
#
loop_
_entity.id
_entity.type
_entity.pdbx_description
1 polymer ?
#
loop_
_entity_poly.entity_id
_entity_poly.type
_entity_poly.pdbx_seq_one_letter_code
_entity_poly.pdbx_strand_id
1 'polypeptide(L)'
;MPYYKIAYSIAFVVILSAIQPVVYANEIGQAVERAVSLLAVVFCADTYLVEVQSKRSEVFCLYNLKKQAGVVYKRLFVQIAYLIGISLLAYGLFYWQKPVNLTEELDGGALFGIYCIAIPGTVLFWSVLSVTVSNLVRNRWIGMGVVLLFWFFSISGKATQFLKNWGPFSYGTCDFGKLTEWRWLGGKVLCVVFAGMMLAFVPKILKKRG
;
A
#
# COMPACT_ATOMS: atom_id res chain seq x y z
N MET A 1 5.14 12.10 12.44
CA MET A 1 5.46 11.99 10.99
C MET A 1 6.22 13.22 10.56
N PRO A 2 7.24 13.13 9.71
CA PRO A 2 7.91 14.31 9.16
C PRO A 2 7.00 15.03 8.15
N TYR A 3 6.99 16.36 8.20
CA TYR A 3 6.09 17.20 7.37
C TYR A 3 6.32 17.01 5.86
N TYR A 4 7.56 16.74 5.42
CA TYR A 4 7.84 16.51 4.01
C TYR A 4 7.11 15.30 3.44
N LYS A 5 6.86 14.24 4.26
CA LYS A 5 6.09 13.06 3.82
C LYS A 5 4.63 13.41 3.55
N ILE A 6 4.06 14.25 4.38
CA ILE A 6 2.69 14.74 4.18
C ILE A 6 2.62 15.60 2.92
N ALA A 7 3.57 16.52 2.76
CA ALA A 7 3.59 17.41 1.60
C ALA A 7 3.70 16.65 0.27
N TYR A 8 4.66 15.73 0.13
CA TYR A 8 4.81 15.01 -1.15
C TYR A 8 3.67 14.01 -1.40
N SER A 9 3.06 13.44 -0.36
CA SER A 9 1.92 12.52 -0.56
C SER A 9 0.66 13.25 -1.03
N ILE A 10 0.41 14.45 -0.50
CA ILE A 10 -0.70 15.30 -0.98
C ILE A 10 -0.42 15.76 -2.41
N ALA A 11 0.80 16.26 -2.67
CA ALA A 11 1.20 16.67 -4.02
C ALA A 11 1.06 15.52 -5.02
N PHE A 12 1.48 14.30 -4.64
CA PHE A 12 1.35 13.10 -5.47
C PHE A 12 -0.11 12.82 -5.85
N VAL A 13 -1.04 12.88 -4.90
CA VAL A 13 -2.47 12.62 -5.14
C VAL A 13 -3.07 13.70 -6.02
N VAL A 14 -2.75 14.98 -5.79
CA VAL A 14 -3.24 16.10 -6.61
C VAL A 14 -2.71 15.98 -8.05
N ILE A 15 -1.44 15.72 -8.22
CA ILE A 15 -0.81 15.55 -9.54
C ILE A 15 -1.41 14.33 -10.25
N LEU A 16 -1.60 13.21 -9.54
CA LEU A 16 -2.21 12.01 -10.09
C LEU A 16 -3.62 12.29 -10.61
N SER A 17 -4.45 12.96 -9.83
CA SER A 17 -5.81 13.30 -10.23
C SER A 17 -5.87 14.27 -11.42
N ALA A 18 -4.84 15.10 -11.61
CA ALA A 18 -4.75 16.04 -12.72
C ALA A 18 -4.24 15.40 -14.01
N ILE A 19 -3.31 14.42 -13.91
CA ILE A 19 -2.65 13.81 -15.07
C ILE A 19 -3.41 12.60 -15.60
N GLN A 20 -4.01 11.80 -14.72
CA GLN A 20 -4.67 10.56 -15.10
C GLN A 20 -6.18 10.79 -15.27
N PRO A 21 -6.68 11.00 -16.50
CA PRO A 21 -8.12 11.09 -16.72
C PRO A 21 -8.72 9.70 -16.50
N VAL A 22 -9.72 9.62 -15.64
CA VAL A 22 -10.55 8.42 -15.45
C VAL A 22 -11.89 8.70 -16.11
N VAL A 23 -12.20 7.92 -17.13
CA VAL A 23 -13.45 8.08 -17.91
C VAL A 23 -14.62 7.42 -17.20
N TYR A 24 -14.38 6.24 -16.63
CA TYR A 24 -15.42 5.42 -16.01
C TYR A 24 -15.26 5.32 -14.50
N ALA A 25 -16.37 5.36 -13.77
CA ALA A 25 -16.38 5.32 -12.31
C ALA A 25 -15.78 4.02 -11.72
N ASN A 26 -15.92 2.89 -12.41
CA ASN A 26 -15.34 1.61 -11.99
C ASN A 26 -13.80 1.54 -12.11
N GLU A 27 -13.18 2.41 -12.92
CA GLU A 27 -11.72 2.46 -13.11
C GLU A 27 -11.02 3.24 -11.99
N ILE A 28 -11.74 4.13 -11.29
CA ILE A 28 -11.18 4.97 -10.21
C ILE A 28 -10.44 4.11 -9.18
N GLY A 29 -11.12 3.08 -8.68
CA GLY A 29 -10.53 2.23 -7.63
C GLY A 29 -9.25 1.55 -8.06
N GLN A 30 -9.16 1.08 -9.33
CA GLN A 30 -7.95 0.46 -9.86
C GLN A 30 -6.80 1.47 -10.03
N ALA A 31 -7.10 2.66 -10.53
CA ALA A 31 -6.11 3.71 -10.73
C ALA A 31 -5.52 4.16 -9.39
N VAL A 32 -6.39 4.44 -8.41
CA VAL A 32 -5.97 4.88 -7.09
C VAL A 32 -5.25 3.76 -6.32
N GLU A 33 -5.70 2.51 -6.41
CA GLU A 33 -5.05 1.37 -5.75
C GLU A 33 -3.60 1.19 -6.21
N ARG A 34 -3.35 1.25 -7.53
CA ARG A 34 -2.00 1.14 -8.09
C ARG A 34 -1.11 2.31 -7.66
N ALA A 35 -1.63 3.51 -7.71
CA ALA A 35 -0.88 4.71 -7.35
C ALA A 35 -0.56 4.77 -5.85
N VAL A 36 -1.53 4.48 -4.99
CA VAL A 36 -1.33 4.48 -3.53
C VAL A 36 -0.41 3.36 -3.08
N SER A 37 -0.42 2.20 -3.75
CA SER A 37 0.55 1.13 -3.46
C SER A 37 1.98 1.56 -3.78
N LEU A 38 2.21 2.28 -4.88
CA LEU A 38 3.51 2.89 -5.19
C LEU A 38 3.93 3.90 -4.11
N LEU A 39 2.98 4.77 -3.73
CA LEU A 39 3.22 5.73 -2.66
C LEU A 39 3.57 5.01 -1.34
N ALA A 40 2.90 3.92 -0.99
CA ALA A 40 3.16 3.13 0.20
C ALA A 40 4.58 2.55 0.22
N VAL A 41 5.09 2.07 -0.92
CA VAL A 41 6.46 1.59 -1.06
C VAL A 41 7.47 2.68 -0.71
N VAL A 42 7.32 3.87 -1.28
CA VAL A 42 8.24 5.00 -1.03
C VAL A 42 8.10 5.53 0.39
N PHE A 43 6.86 5.64 0.88
CA PHE A 43 6.54 6.24 2.17
C PHE A 43 7.05 5.43 3.36
N CYS A 44 7.01 4.09 3.26
CA CYS A 44 7.34 3.20 4.35
C CYS A 44 8.78 2.68 4.32
N ALA A 45 9.52 2.84 3.22
CA ALA A 45 10.87 2.30 3.05
C ALA A 45 11.88 2.71 4.16
N ASP A 46 11.74 3.92 4.70
CA ASP A 46 12.65 4.48 5.70
C ASP A 46 12.19 4.31 7.15
N THR A 47 11.03 3.69 7.40
CA THR A 47 10.36 3.65 8.72
C THR A 47 11.26 3.15 9.85
N TYR A 48 12.10 2.16 9.58
CA TYR A 48 13.07 1.62 10.53
C TYR A 48 14.45 2.25 10.38
N LEU A 49 14.90 2.47 9.13
CA LEU A 49 16.26 2.91 8.85
C LEU A 49 16.58 4.31 9.39
N VAL A 50 15.56 5.16 9.54
CA VAL A 50 15.70 6.48 10.18
C VAL A 50 16.23 6.35 11.61
N GLU A 51 15.83 5.33 12.36
CA GLU A 51 16.32 5.11 13.74
C GLU A 51 17.75 4.61 13.76
N VAL A 52 18.12 3.77 12.79
CA VAL A 52 19.47 3.16 12.72
C VAL A 52 20.51 4.13 12.15
N GLN A 53 20.11 5.01 11.24
CA GLN A 53 21.00 5.98 10.58
C GLN A 53 21.13 7.29 11.36
N SER A 54 20.26 7.55 12.32
CA SER A 54 20.34 8.74 13.17
C SER A 54 21.30 8.48 14.35
N LYS A 55 21.90 9.57 14.91
CA LYS A 55 22.70 9.51 16.15
C LYS A 55 21.93 8.90 17.36
N ARG A 56 20.64 8.63 17.21
CA ARG A 56 19.79 7.96 18.21
C ARG A 56 19.89 6.43 18.15
N SER A 57 20.62 5.87 17.21
CA SER A 57 20.79 4.41 17.06
C SER A 57 21.36 3.76 18.32
N GLU A 58 22.32 4.41 18.98
CA GLU A 58 22.92 3.91 20.21
C GLU A 58 21.89 3.75 21.35
N VAL A 59 21.02 4.75 21.52
CA VAL A 59 19.95 4.71 22.53
C VAL A 59 18.88 3.68 22.12
N PHE A 60 18.59 3.55 20.83
CA PHE A 60 17.61 2.59 20.34
C PHE A 60 18.07 1.14 20.54
N CYS A 61 19.36 0.86 20.34
CA CYS A 61 19.95 -0.46 20.59
C CYS A 61 19.96 -0.88 22.06
N LEU A 62 19.92 0.08 22.99
CA LEU A 62 19.83 -0.19 24.45
C LEU A 62 18.44 -0.69 24.88
N TYR A 63 17.40 -0.47 24.05
CA TYR A 63 16.07 -0.97 24.39
C TYR A 63 15.95 -2.47 24.17
N ASN A 64 15.16 -3.14 25.02
CA ASN A 64 14.79 -4.54 24.82
C ASN A 64 14.11 -4.71 23.44
N LEU A 65 14.39 -5.84 22.76
CA LEU A 65 13.88 -6.18 21.43
C LEU A 65 12.35 -6.01 21.29
N LYS A 66 11.58 -6.36 22.33
CA LYS A 66 10.12 -6.15 22.34
C LYS A 66 9.75 -4.67 22.21
N LYS A 67 10.49 -3.78 22.90
CA LYS A 67 10.24 -2.34 22.87
C LYS A 67 10.66 -1.75 21.50
N GLN A 68 11.77 -2.21 20.93
CA GLN A 68 12.21 -1.81 19.58
C GLN A 68 11.16 -2.19 18.52
N ALA A 69 10.69 -3.44 18.54
CA ALA A 69 9.65 -3.90 17.62
C ALA A 69 8.34 -3.13 17.80
N GLY A 70 7.95 -2.85 19.05
CA GLY A 70 6.75 -2.07 19.36
C GLY A 70 6.78 -0.65 18.78
N VAL A 71 7.93 0.02 18.80
CA VAL A 71 8.10 1.36 18.20
C VAL A 71 7.94 1.28 16.67
N VAL A 72 8.55 0.28 16.03
CA VAL A 72 8.44 0.08 14.58
C VAL A 72 6.98 -0.19 14.19
N TYR A 73 6.29 -1.07 14.90
CA TYR A 73 4.88 -1.40 14.62
C TYR A 73 3.96 -0.18 14.80
N LYS A 74 4.15 0.58 15.88
CA LYS A 74 3.35 1.79 16.12
C LYS A 74 3.51 2.82 15.00
N ARG A 75 4.74 3.03 14.53
CA ARG A 75 5.01 3.95 13.42
C ARG A 75 4.41 3.44 12.12
N LEU A 76 4.60 2.17 11.82
CA LEU A 76 4.05 1.55 10.62
C LEU A 76 2.52 1.64 10.61
N PHE A 77 1.88 1.37 11.75
CA PHE A 77 0.42 1.49 11.89
C PHE A 77 -0.08 2.92 11.59
N VAL A 78 0.57 3.94 12.16
CA VAL A 78 0.22 5.35 11.89
C VAL A 78 0.41 5.70 10.41
N GLN A 79 1.46 5.19 9.77
CA GLN A 79 1.71 5.42 8.35
C GLN A 79 0.66 4.74 7.46
N ILE A 80 0.29 3.49 7.77
CA ILE A 80 -0.76 2.75 7.05
C ILE A 80 -2.10 3.46 7.20
N ALA A 81 -2.48 3.85 8.41
CA ALA A 81 -3.73 4.59 8.65
C ALA A 81 -3.78 5.90 7.85
N TYR A 82 -2.67 6.64 7.82
CA TYR A 82 -2.54 7.85 7.02
C TYR A 82 -2.68 7.58 5.52
N LEU A 83 -2.01 6.53 5.01
CA LEU A 83 -2.07 6.17 3.59
C LEU A 83 -3.47 5.72 3.16
N ILE A 84 -4.19 5.00 4.03
CA ILE A 84 -5.60 4.67 3.78
C ILE A 84 -6.43 5.95 3.71
N GLY A 85 -6.26 6.90 4.64
CA GLY A 85 -6.95 8.18 4.60
C GLY A 85 -6.69 8.98 3.32
N ILE A 86 -5.43 9.08 2.91
CA ILE A 86 -5.03 9.73 1.64
C ILE A 86 -5.64 9.02 0.42
N SER A 87 -5.73 7.71 0.46
CA SER A 87 -6.32 6.91 -0.61
C SER A 87 -7.82 7.17 -0.77
N LEU A 88 -8.54 7.32 0.35
CA LEU A 88 -9.96 7.70 0.32
C LEU A 88 -10.16 9.12 -0.20
N LEU A 89 -9.29 10.04 0.19
CA LEU A 89 -9.30 11.41 -0.36
C LEU A 89 -9.00 11.42 -1.87
N ALA A 90 -8.04 10.60 -2.32
CA ALA A 90 -7.75 10.44 -3.74
C ALA A 90 -8.97 9.94 -4.51
N TYR A 91 -9.65 8.92 -4.00
CA TYR A 91 -10.89 8.41 -4.60
C TYR A 91 -11.95 9.52 -4.73
N GLY A 92 -12.14 10.32 -3.67
CA GLY A 92 -13.06 11.45 -3.68
C GLY A 92 -12.70 12.52 -4.73
N LEU A 93 -11.41 12.83 -4.90
CA LEU A 93 -10.94 13.79 -5.91
C LEU A 93 -11.24 13.30 -7.34
N PHE A 94 -11.02 12.00 -7.61
CA PHE A 94 -11.37 11.43 -8.91
C PHE A 94 -12.89 11.42 -9.14
N TYR A 95 -13.67 11.10 -8.11
CA TYR A 95 -15.12 11.11 -8.22
C TYR A 95 -15.69 12.52 -8.46
N TRP A 96 -15.01 13.56 -7.98
CA TRP A 96 -15.38 14.96 -8.24
C TRP A 96 -15.31 15.32 -9.74
N GLN A 97 -14.46 14.64 -10.52
CA GLN A 97 -14.35 14.86 -11.97
C GLN A 97 -15.58 14.34 -12.75
N LYS A 98 -16.59 13.82 -12.06
CA LYS A 98 -17.85 13.31 -12.61
C LYS A 98 -17.64 12.24 -13.70
N PRO A 99 -16.99 11.12 -13.36
CA PRO A 99 -16.82 10.01 -14.29
C PRO A 99 -18.17 9.43 -14.70
N VAL A 100 -18.24 8.87 -15.90
CA VAL A 100 -19.44 8.24 -16.45
C VAL A 100 -19.66 6.88 -15.78
N ASN A 101 -20.88 6.61 -15.33
CA ASN A 101 -21.25 5.28 -14.85
C ASN A 101 -21.50 4.35 -16.07
N LEU A 102 -20.82 3.22 -16.13
CA LEU A 102 -20.98 2.22 -17.20
C LEU A 102 -22.31 1.45 -17.12
N THR A 103 -22.87 1.33 -15.93
CA THR A 103 -24.09 0.57 -15.65
C THR A 103 -24.99 1.40 -14.71
N GLU A 104 -26.24 1.54 -15.05
CA GLU A 104 -27.24 2.22 -14.19
C GLU A 104 -27.48 1.46 -12.87
N GLU A 105 -27.13 0.16 -12.83
CA GLU A 105 -27.32 -0.71 -11.66
C GLU A 105 -26.26 -0.51 -10.56
N LEU A 106 -25.11 0.11 -10.86
CA LEU A 106 -24.01 0.31 -9.90
C LEU A 106 -23.96 1.77 -9.45
N ASP A 107 -24.54 2.00 -8.27
CA ASP A 107 -24.40 3.26 -7.58
C ASP A 107 -22.94 3.53 -7.20
N GLY A 108 -22.49 4.77 -7.39
CA GLY A 108 -21.14 5.21 -6.99
C GLY A 108 -20.81 4.92 -5.53
N GLY A 109 -21.83 4.87 -4.66
CA GLY A 109 -21.69 4.50 -3.26
C GLY A 109 -21.28 3.03 -3.06
N ALA A 110 -21.82 2.11 -3.87
CA ALA A 110 -21.46 0.70 -3.83
C ALA A 110 -20.00 0.49 -4.29
N LEU A 111 -19.58 1.16 -5.36
CA LEU A 111 -18.19 1.12 -5.84
C LEU A 111 -17.21 1.64 -4.79
N PHE A 112 -17.54 2.74 -4.13
CA PHE A 112 -16.75 3.27 -3.03
C PHE A 112 -16.69 2.29 -1.84
N GLY A 113 -17.78 1.64 -1.48
CA GLY A 113 -17.83 0.64 -0.41
C GLY A 113 -16.92 -0.55 -0.71
N ILE A 114 -16.93 -1.09 -1.94
CA ILE A 114 -16.03 -2.17 -2.37
C ILE A 114 -14.57 -1.72 -2.30
N TYR A 115 -14.28 -0.49 -2.73
CA TYR A 115 -12.95 0.09 -2.65
C TYR A 115 -12.45 0.21 -1.20
N CYS A 116 -13.30 0.65 -0.26
CA CYS A 116 -12.97 0.74 1.17
C CYS A 116 -12.57 -0.62 1.77
N ILE A 117 -13.14 -1.72 1.27
CA ILE A 117 -12.78 -3.08 1.70
C ILE A 117 -11.45 -3.53 1.07
N ALA A 118 -11.20 -3.15 -0.18
CA ALA A 118 -10.02 -3.60 -0.93
C ALA A 118 -8.72 -2.92 -0.51
N ILE A 119 -8.76 -1.60 -0.27
CA ILE A 119 -7.56 -0.77 -0.12
C ILE A 119 -6.72 -1.09 1.13
N PRO A 120 -7.28 -1.40 2.31
CA PRO A 120 -6.47 -1.69 3.48
C PRO A 120 -5.53 -2.88 3.30
N GLY A 121 -5.99 -3.95 2.63
CA GLY A 121 -5.17 -5.13 2.34
C GLY A 121 -3.98 -4.80 1.43
N THR A 122 -4.21 -3.99 0.40
CA THR A 122 -3.17 -3.56 -0.53
C THR A 122 -2.14 -2.65 0.13
N VAL A 123 -2.59 -1.61 0.83
CA VAL A 123 -1.70 -0.67 1.53
C VAL A 123 -0.87 -1.38 2.59
N LEU A 124 -1.49 -2.26 3.39
CA LEU A 124 -0.80 -3.05 4.40
C LEU A 124 0.29 -3.93 3.77
N PHE A 125 -0.02 -4.67 2.71
CA PHE A 125 0.94 -5.54 2.04
C PHE A 125 2.16 -4.77 1.53
N TRP A 126 1.95 -3.71 0.73
CA TRP A 126 3.04 -2.94 0.13
C TRP A 126 3.87 -2.18 1.16
N SER A 127 3.23 -1.64 2.22
CA SER A 127 3.92 -0.98 3.32
C SER A 127 4.83 -1.93 4.09
N VAL A 128 4.31 -3.11 4.46
CA VAL A 128 5.07 -4.11 5.21
C VAL A 128 6.18 -4.70 4.36
N LEU A 129 5.91 -4.99 3.09
CA LEU A 129 6.91 -5.48 2.14
C LEU A 129 8.07 -4.49 2.02
N SER A 130 7.77 -3.20 1.83
CA SER A 130 8.78 -2.15 1.71
C SER A 130 9.66 -2.05 2.95
N VAL A 131 9.07 -2.03 4.15
CA VAL A 131 9.82 -2.01 5.41
C VAL A 131 10.68 -3.27 5.55
N THR A 132 10.13 -4.45 5.27
CA THR A 132 10.82 -5.73 5.46
C THR A 132 12.02 -5.85 4.53
N VAL A 133 11.84 -5.57 3.24
CA VAL A 133 12.92 -5.66 2.24
C VAL A 133 14.00 -4.61 2.51
N SER A 134 13.62 -3.35 2.79
CA SER A 134 14.58 -2.30 3.13
C SER A 134 15.40 -2.65 4.38
N ASN A 135 14.77 -3.30 5.36
CA ASN A 135 15.44 -3.80 6.54
C ASN A 135 16.38 -4.97 6.23
N LEU A 136 15.98 -5.89 5.38
CA LEU A 136 16.79 -7.06 5.01
C LEU A 136 18.07 -6.63 4.28
N VAL A 137 17.93 -5.72 3.32
CA VAL A 137 19.04 -5.20 2.50
C VAL A 137 19.89 -4.16 3.24
N ARG A 138 19.43 -3.63 4.40
CA ARG A 138 20.11 -2.56 5.18
C ARG A 138 20.32 -1.25 4.41
N ASN A 139 19.68 -1.09 3.29
CA ASN A 139 19.77 0.10 2.44
C ASN A 139 18.36 0.45 1.93
N ARG A 140 17.91 1.69 2.24
CA ARG A 140 16.57 2.13 1.84
C ARG A 140 16.41 2.21 0.31
N TRP A 141 17.45 2.67 -0.38
CA TRP A 141 17.39 2.86 -1.84
C TRP A 141 17.32 1.54 -2.58
N ILE A 142 18.21 0.59 -2.21
CA ILE A 142 18.21 -0.75 -2.81
C ILE A 142 16.93 -1.50 -2.44
N GLY A 143 16.51 -1.42 -1.16
CA GLY A 143 15.27 -2.05 -0.71
C GLY A 143 14.03 -1.52 -1.45
N MET A 144 13.93 -0.19 -1.56
CA MET A 144 12.88 0.45 -2.33
C MET A 144 12.91 0.04 -3.81
N GLY A 145 14.10 0.01 -4.43
CA GLY A 145 14.26 -0.40 -5.82
C GLY A 145 13.79 -1.83 -6.08
N VAL A 146 14.14 -2.78 -5.20
CA VAL A 146 13.68 -4.18 -5.31
C VAL A 146 12.16 -4.27 -5.22
N VAL A 147 11.55 -3.54 -4.26
CA VAL A 147 10.08 -3.56 -4.10
C VAL A 147 9.38 -2.87 -5.28
N LEU A 148 9.98 -1.82 -5.84
CA LEU A 148 9.47 -1.17 -7.07
C LEU A 148 9.51 -2.12 -8.26
N LEU A 149 10.59 -2.89 -8.45
CA LEU A 149 10.66 -3.90 -9.50
C LEU A 149 9.56 -4.96 -9.33
N PHE A 150 9.32 -5.41 -8.10
CA PHE A 150 8.22 -6.33 -7.82
C PHE A 150 6.85 -5.70 -8.07
N TRP A 151 6.68 -4.40 -7.78
CA TRP A 151 5.47 -3.64 -8.08
C TRP A 151 5.23 -3.56 -9.59
N PHE A 152 6.25 -3.21 -10.38
CA PHE A 152 6.15 -3.19 -11.85
C PHE A 152 5.81 -4.56 -12.42
N PHE A 153 6.45 -5.62 -11.90
CA PHE A 153 6.11 -6.99 -12.28
C PHE A 153 4.63 -7.30 -11.98
N SER A 154 4.14 -6.93 -10.80
CA SER A 154 2.76 -7.21 -10.37
C SER A 154 1.69 -6.50 -11.21
N ILE A 155 2.03 -5.36 -11.85
CA ILE A 155 1.12 -4.63 -12.75
C ILE A 155 1.23 -5.16 -14.20
N SER A 156 2.29 -5.89 -14.52
CA SER A 156 2.49 -6.38 -15.89
C SER A 156 1.32 -7.29 -16.30
N GLY A 157 0.93 -7.23 -17.59
CA GLY A 157 -0.16 -8.05 -18.13
C GLY A 157 0.06 -9.55 -17.94
N LYS A 158 1.31 -10.03 -17.96
CA LYS A 158 1.65 -11.44 -17.72
C LYS A 158 1.36 -11.85 -16.27
N ALA A 159 1.76 -11.03 -15.29
CA ALA A 159 1.48 -11.31 -13.88
C ALA A 159 -0.01 -11.24 -13.57
N THR A 160 -0.72 -10.30 -14.17
CA THR A 160 -2.17 -10.16 -14.01
C THR A 160 -2.93 -11.37 -14.59
N GLN A 161 -2.48 -11.89 -15.74
CA GLN A 161 -3.05 -13.10 -16.34
C GLN A 161 -2.75 -14.36 -15.50
N PHE A 162 -1.52 -14.48 -14.95
CA PHE A 162 -1.11 -15.62 -14.16
C PHE A 162 -1.76 -15.65 -12.77
N LEU A 163 -1.75 -14.52 -12.08
CA LEU A 163 -2.27 -14.40 -10.72
C LEU A 163 -3.80 -14.22 -10.67
N LYS A 164 -4.39 -13.65 -11.72
CA LYS A 164 -5.84 -13.36 -11.78
C LYS A 164 -6.36 -12.79 -10.44
N ASN A 165 -7.26 -13.53 -9.80
CA ASN A 165 -7.93 -13.13 -8.56
C ASN A 165 -7.05 -13.24 -7.29
N TRP A 166 -5.84 -13.83 -7.40
CA TRP A 166 -4.93 -14.06 -6.27
C TRP A 166 -3.81 -13.03 -6.16
N GLY A 167 -3.73 -12.11 -7.11
CA GLY A 167 -2.70 -11.06 -7.13
C GLY A 167 -2.94 -9.93 -6.13
N PRO A 168 -1.89 -9.13 -5.83
CA PRO A 168 -2.03 -7.95 -4.96
C PRO A 168 -3.03 -6.91 -5.52
N PHE A 169 -3.18 -6.86 -6.84
CA PHE A 169 -4.11 -5.97 -7.55
C PHE A 169 -5.38 -6.69 -8.03
N SER A 170 -5.82 -7.70 -7.28
CA SER A 170 -7.01 -8.50 -7.62
C SER A 170 -8.32 -7.67 -7.68
N TYR A 171 -8.38 -6.50 -7.04
CA TYR A 171 -9.49 -5.57 -7.20
C TYR A 171 -9.72 -5.19 -8.66
N GLY A 172 -8.66 -5.05 -9.45
CA GLY A 172 -8.75 -4.77 -10.89
C GLY A 172 -9.33 -5.90 -11.73
N THR A 173 -9.50 -7.09 -11.17
CA THR A 173 -10.15 -8.24 -11.83
C THR A 173 -11.60 -8.43 -11.39
N CYS A 174 -12.12 -7.50 -10.57
CA CYS A 174 -13.51 -7.52 -10.14
C CYS A 174 -14.42 -7.26 -11.34
N ASP A 175 -15.35 -8.17 -11.60
CA ASP A 175 -16.42 -7.95 -12.55
C ASP A 175 -17.55 -7.19 -11.84
N PHE A 176 -17.58 -5.89 -12.07
CA PHE A 176 -18.58 -5.01 -11.47
C PHE A 176 -20.01 -5.27 -11.99
N GLY A 177 -20.18 -6.02 -13.10
CA GLY A 177 -21.47 -6.47 -13.59
C GLY A 177 -22.06 -7.64 -12.78
N LYS A 178 -21.23 -8.35 -12.00
CA LYS A 178 -21.63 -9.47 -11.15
C LYS A 178 -21.12 -9.26 -9.72
N LEU A 179 -21.77 -8.36 -8.98
CA LEU A 179 -21.42 -8.05 -7.57
C LEU A 179 -21.34 -9.26 -6.64
N THR A 180 -21.87 -10.39 -7.04
CA THR A 180 -21.86 -11.67 -6.27
C THR A 180 -20.51 -12.38 -6.31
N GLU A 181 -19.58 -12.02 -7.19
CA GLU A 181 -18.29 -12.72 -7.31
C GLU A 181 -17.22 -12.10 -6.41
N TRP A 182 -17.13 -12.57 -5.17
CA TRP A 182 -16.11 -12.16 -4.19
C TRP A 182 -14.73 -12.81 -4.39
N ARG A 183 -14.46 -13.39 -5.56
CA ARG A 183 -13.19 -14.10 -5.84
C ARG A 183 -11.96 -13.21 -5.71
N TRP A 184 -12.09 -11.93 -6.05
CA TRP A 184 -11.02 -10.95 -5.92
C TRP A 184 -10.59 -10.73 -4.45
N LEU A 185 -11.49 -10.98 -3.48
CA LEU A 185 -11.18 -10.87 -2.05
C LEU A 185 -10.11 -11.88 -1.63
N GLY A 186 -10.02 -13.05 -2.30
CA GLY A 186 -8.98 -14.05 -2.05
C GLY A 186 -7.57 -13.47 -2.14
N GLY A 187 -7.29 -12.64 -3.16
CA GLY A 187 -6.03 -11.94 -3.31
C GLY A 187 -5.75 -10.96 -2.15
N LYS A 188 -6.78 -10.26 -1.65
CA LYS A 188 -6.63 -9.34 -0.51
C LYS A 188 -6.35 -10.09 0.79
N VAL A 189 -7.04 -11.21 1.02
CA VAL A 189 -6.77 -12.07 2.19
C VAL A 189 -5.34 -12.61 2.15
N LEU A 190 -4.87 -13.07 0.99
CA LEU A 190 -3.48 -13.49 0.83
C LEU A 190 -2.49 -12.36 1.13
N CYS A 191 -2.74 -11.15 0.65
CA CYS A 191 -1.92 -9.98 0.95
C CYS A 191 -1.82 -9.73 2.46
N VAL A 192 -2.94 -9.81 3.18
CA VAL A 192 -2.98 -9.63 4.64
C VAL A 192 -2.22 -10.76 5.35
N VAL A 193 -2.39 -12.02 4.92
CA VAL A 193 -1.67 -13.17 5.49
C VAL A 193 -0.16 -13.03 5.28
N PHE A 194 0.29 -12.70 4.07
CA PHE A 194 1.71 -12.48 3.78
C PHE A 194 2.27 -11.31 4.58
N ALA A 195 1.54 -10.21 4.68
CA ALA A 195 1.95 -9.07 5.51
C ALA A 195 2.07 -9.48 6.99
N GLY A 196 1.13 -10.25 7.52
CA GLY A 196 1.19 -10.78 8.89
C GLY A 196 2.41 -11.67 9.13
N MET A 197 2.71 -12.58 8.18
CA MET A 197 3.92 -13.40 8.24
C MET A 197 5.19 -12.53 8.24
N MET A 198 5.29 -11.54 7.35
CA MET A 198 6.44 -10.63 7.31
C MET A 198 6.59 -9.85 8.61
N LEU A 199 5.50 -9.34 9.18
CA LEU A 199 5.54 -8.67 10.48
C LEU A 199 6.05 -9.59 11.59
N ALA A 200 5.66 -10.85 11.62
CA ALA A 200 6.15 -11.84 12.58
C ALA A 200 7.68 -12.09 12.46
N PHE A 201 8.26 -11.85 11.29
CA PHE A 201 9.72 -11.95 11.08
C PHE A 201 10.50 -10.71 11.52
N VAL A 202 9.86 -9.54 11.68
CA VAL A 202 10.54 -8.29 12.07
C VAL A 202 11.38 -8.45 13.35
N PRO A 203 10.91 -9.06 14.45
CA PRO A 203 11.74 -9.23 15.65
C PRO A 203 12.98 -10.09 15.43
N LYS A 204 12.89 -11.10 14.54
CA LYS A 204 14.03 -11.95 14.18
C LYS A 204 15.10 -11.17 13.41
N ILE A 205 14.67 -10.28 12.51
CA ILE A 205 15.56 -9.40 11.76
C ILE A 205 16.25 -8.40 12.72
N LEU A 206 15.49 -7.86 13.66
CA LEU A 206 16.05 -6.96 14.70
C LEU A 206 17.09 -7.67 15.57
N LYS A 207 16.82 -8.90 16.02
CA LYS A 207 17.75 -9.69 16.85
C LYS A 207 19.09 -9.97 16.15
N LYS A 208 19.10 -10.12 14.84
CA LYS A 208 20.33 -10.39 14.05
C LYS A 208 21.19 -9.12 13.88
N ARG A 209 20.71 -7.97 14.32
CA ARG A 209 21.35 -6.65 14.15
C ARG A 209 21.94 -6.06 15.45
N GLY A 210 21.50 -6.50 16.62
CA GLY A 210 22.10 -6.20 17.92
C GLY A 210 23.09 -7.29 18.30
#